data_db43ed52a9433b975b1b9156d9eb6cb5
#
_entry.id   db43ed52a9433b975b1b9156d9eb6cb5
#
_cell.length_a   1.000
_cell.length_b   1.000
_cell.length_c   1.000
_cell.angle_alpha   90.00
_cell.angle_beta   90.00
_cell.angle_gamma   90.00
#
_symmetry.space_group_name_H-M   'P 1'
#
loop_
_entity.id
_entity.type
_entity.pdbx_description
1 polymer ?
#
loop_
_entity_poly.entity_id
_entity_poly.type
_entity_poly.pdbx_seq_one_letter_code
_entity_poly.pdbx_strand_id
1 'polypeptide(L)'
;MNSVKKVLLILADGFEETEALGSADVLKRLGVTVTLAGLESAVVRSSANTKIVADCLLEEVSLDDFAGLVLPGGLPGSTNLRDSEKVITLVRKMYESQRVVAAICAAPIVLERAGITANRTVTGYPSTNEGLADLVYTGERTERDGNLVTGKGPGVTFEFAFRVAEALGISGEKINAVANGMFVKR
;
A
#
# COMPACT_ATOMS: atom_id res chain seq x y z
N MET A 1 -15.38 22.31 -2.35
CA MET A 1 -15.70 20.91 -2.66
C MET A 1 -14.44 20.09 -2.41
N ASN A 2 -14.42 19.17 -1.45
CA ASN A 2 -13.27 18.26 -1.29
C ASN A 2 -13.22 17.36 -2.53
N SER A 3 -12.15 17.48 -3.31
CA SER A 3 -11.93 16.58 -4.45
C SER A 3 -11.84 15.13 -3.93
N VAL A 4 -12.46 14.20 -4.63
CA VAL A 4 -12.39 12.77 -4.31
C VAL A 4 -10.91 12.35 -4.34
N LYS A 5 -10.43 11.77 -3.25
CA LYS A 5 -9.06 11.24 -3.19
C LYS A 5 -8.94 10.01 -4.07
N LYS A 6 -7.87 9.93 -4.85
CA LYS A 6 -7.55 8.76 -5.68
C LYS A 6 -6.30 8.08 -5.14
N VAL A 7 -6.28 6.76 -5.10
CA VAL A 7 -5.15 5.93 -4.68
C VAL A 7 -4.82 4.93 -5.77
N LEU A 8 -3.54 4.81 -6.08
CA LEU A 8 -2.99 3.79 -6.95
C LEU A 8 -2.59 2.58 -6.10
N LEU A 9 -3.04 1.38 -6.46
CA LEU A 9 -2.60 0.13 -5.87
C LEU A 9 -1.94 -0.70 -6.97
N ILE A 10 -0.65 -1.03 -6.81
CA ILE A 10 0.12 -1.73 -7.83
C ILE A 10 0.15 -3.22 -7.53
N LEU A 11 -0.24 -4.02 -8.53
CA LEU A 11 -0.24 -5.48 -8.48
C LEU A 11 0.90 -6.04 -9.34
N ALA A 12 1.71 -6.92 -8.76
CA ALA A 12 2.68 -7.73 -9.46
C ALA A 12 2.41 -9.21 -9.20
N ASP A 13 2.75 -10.08 -10.12
CA ASP A 13 2.55 -11.54 -9.94
C ASP A 13 3.17 -12.02 -8.63
N GLY A 14 2.40 -12.74 -7.83
CA GLY A 14 2.75 -13.16 -6.48
C GLY A 14 2.33 -12.19 -5.37
N PHE A 15 1.49 -11.19 -5.67
CA PHE A 15 0.91 -10.32 -4.63
C PHE A 15 0.03 -11.11 -3.65
N GLU A 16 -0.16 -10.59 -2.44
CA GLU A 16 -1.07 -11.17 -1.44
C GLU A 16 -2.48 -10.59 -1.61
N GLU A 17 -3.46 -11.45 -1.88
CA GLU A 17 -4.81 -11.03 -2.27
C GLU A 17 -5.59 -10.36 -1.15
N THR A 18 -5.46 -10.83 0.10
CA THR A 18 -6.16 -10.23 1.24
C THR A 18 -5.70 -8.79 1.45
N GLU A 19 -4.39 -8.56 1.35
CA GLU A 19 -3.80 -7.25 1.53
C GLU A 19 -4.19 -6.28 0.41
N ALA A 20 -4.16 -6.74 -0.83
CA ALA A 20 -4.53 -5.94 -1.98
C ALA A 20 -6.02 -5.60 -1.99
N LEU A 21 -6.88 -6.63 -2.00
CA LEU A 21 -8.31 -6.44 -2.18
C LEU A 21 -8.98 -5.92 -0.92
N GLY A 22 -8.55 -6.36 0.26
CA GLY A 22 -9.04 -5.84 1.54
C GLY A 22 -8.74 -4.36 1.73
N SER A 23 -7.51 -3.92 1.39
CA SER A 23 -7.16 -2.50 1.41
C SER A 23 -7.99 -1.69 0.41
N ALA A 24 -8.16 -2.20 -0.81
CA ALA A 24 -8.98 -1.55 -1.82
C ALA A 24 -10.43 -1.43 -1.40
N ASP A 25 -11.04 -2.49 -0.81
CA ASP A 25 -12.42 -2.48 -0.34
C ASP A 25 -12.64 -1.41 0.75
N VAL A 26 -11.79 -1.39 1.78
CA VAL A 26 -11.88 -0.41 2.86
C VAL A 26 -11.78 1.02 2.32
N LEU A 27 -10.80 1.30 1.46
CA LEU A 27 -10.62 2.64 0.89
C LEU A 27 -11.81 3.06 0.03
N LYS A 28 -12.36 2.16 -0.79
CA LYS A 28 -13.57 2.41 -1.59
C LYS A 28 -14.78 2.71 -0.72
N ARG A 29 -15.00 1.97 0.38
CA ARG A 29 -16.08 2.25 1.37
C ARG A 29 -15.91 3.64 2.00
N LEU A 30 -14.69 4.11 2.16
CA LEU A 30 -14.36 5.46 2.65
C LEU A 30 -14.50 6.55 1.56
N GLY A 31 -14.97 6.21 0.36
CA GLY A 31 -15.17 7.15 -0.73
C GLY A 31 -13.86 7.55 -1.44
N VAL A 32 -12.82 6.76 -1.28
CA VAL A 32 -11.57 6.90 -2.04
C VAL A 32 -11.72 6.14 -3.36
N THR A 33 -11.36 6.74 -4.47
CA THR A 33 -11.22 6.01 -5.74
C THR A 33 -9.91 5.22 -5.71
N VAL A 34 -9.99 3.90 -5.88
CA VAL A 34 -8.82 3.03 -5.96
C VAL A 34 -8.69 2.49 -7.37
N THR A 35 -7.54 2.72 -7.98
CA THR A 35 -7.15 2.15 -9.28
C THR A 35 -6.17 1.01 -9.04
N LEU A 36 -6.51 -0.17 -9.50
CA LEU A 36 -5.62 -1.33 -9.51
C LEU A 36 -4.80 -1.31 -10.79
N ALA A 37 -3.49 -1.17 -10.69
CA ALA A 37 -2.60 -1.18 -11.85
C ALA A 37 -1.74 -2.45 -11.85
N GLY A 38 -1.79 -3.20 -12.94
CA GLY A 38 -0.90 -4.34 -13.14
C GLY A 38 0.50 -3.89 -13.55
N LEU A 39 1.54 -4.45 -12.94
CA LEU A 39 2.92 -4.09 -13.24
C LEU A 39 3.29 -4.46 -14.69
N GLU A 40 3.09 -5.72 -15.06
CA GLU A 40 3.50 -6.28 -16.36
C GLU A 40 2.30 -6.76 -17.20
N SER A 41 1.15 -7.00 -16.58
CA SER A 41 -0.02 -7.59 -17.21
C SER A 41 -1.31 -7.06 -16.59
N ALA A 42 -2.35 -6.95 -17.43
CA ALA A 42 -3.71 -6.64 -16.95
C ALA A 42 -4.32 -7.79 -16.12
N VAL A 43 -3.90 -9.03 -16.33
CA VAL A 43 -4.30 -10.18 -15.50
C VAL A 43 -3.14 -10.56 -14.61
N VAL A 44 -3.26 -10.25 -13.34
CA VAL A 44 -2.21 -10.48 -12.33
C VAL A 44 -2.59 -11.67 -11.46
N ARG A 45 -1.63 -12.52 -11.17
CA ARG A 45 -1.81 -13.74 -10.37
C ARG A 45 -1.31 -13.52 -8.95
N SER A 46 -2.16 -13.80 -7.96
CA SER A 46 -1.77 -13.72 -6.55
C SER A 46 -0.84 -14.87 -6.11
N SER A 47 -0.29 -14.76 -4.91
CA SER A 47 0.53 -15.81 -4.29
C SER A 47 -0.23 -17.13 -4.06
N ALA A 48 -1.56 -17.05 -3.88
CA ALA A 48 -2.44 -18.22 -3.79
C ALA A 48 -3.05 -18.63 -5.14
N ASN A 49 -2.50 -18.11 -6.25
CA ASN A 49 -2.90 -18.47 -7.61
C ASN A 49 -4.26 -17.94 -8.07
N THR A 50 -4.85 -16.98 -7.34
CA THR A 50 -6.06 -16.26 -7.76
C THR A 50 -5.72 -15.26 -8.86
N LYS A 51 -6.52 -15.19 -9.91
CA LYS A 51 -6.34 -14.22 -11.00
C LYS A 51 -7.21 -13.00 -10.74
N ILE A 52 -6.60 -11.82 -10.79
CA ILE A 52 -7.27 -10.53 -10.69
C ILE A 52 -7.06 -9.77 -12.00
N VAL A 53 -8.12 -9.17 -12.51
CA VAL A 53 -8.03 -8.23 -13.63
C VAL A 53 -7.81 -6.84 -13.06
N ALA A 54 -6.67 -6.24 -13.38
CA ALA A 54 -6.36 -4.85 -13.02
C ALA A 54 -7.17 -3.88 -13.90
N ASP A 55 -7.38 -2.68 -13.39
CA ASP A 55 -8.12 -1.62 -14.11
C ASP A 55 -7.32 -1.08 -15.30
N CYS A 56 -5.98 -1.08 -15.21
CA CYS A 56 -5.05 -0.62 -16.24
C CYS A 56 -3.66 -1.24 -16.07
N LEU A 57 -2.78 -1.01 -17.03
CA LEU A 57 -1.35 -1.27 -16.87
C LEU A 57 -0.66 -0.09 -16.15
N LEU A 58 0.38 -0.38 -15.38
CA LEU A 58 1.14 0.65 -14.69
C LEU A 58 1.77 1.67 -15.67
N GLU A 59 2.07 1.27 -16.89
CA GLU A 59 2.61 2.16 -17.91
C GLU A 59 1.63 3.21 -18.41
N GLU A 60 0.33 2.99 -18.24
CA GLU A 60 -0.75 3.90 -18.63
C GLU A 60 -1.07 4.94 -17.57
N VAL A 61 -0.45 4.82 -16.37
CA VAL A 61 -0.78 5.66 -15.22
C VAL A 61 -0.04 6.99 -15.25
N SER A 62 -0.79 8.09 -15.13
CA SER A 62 -0.25 9.42 -14.78
C SER A 62 -0.32 9.63 -13.27
N LEU A 63 0.81 9.96 -12.64
CA LEU A 63 0.90 10.15 -11.19
C LEU A 63 0.13 11.35 -10.66
N ASP A 64 -0.09 12.37 -11.50
CA ASP A 64 -0.63 13.66 -11.05
C ASP A 64 -2.03 13.55 -10.46
N ASP A 65 -2.75 12.49 -10.82
CA ASP A 65 -4.10 12.23 -10.37
C ASP A 65 -4.20 11.59 -8.97
N PHE A 66 -3.11 11.04 -8.43
CA PHE A 66 -3.16 10.21 -7.22
C PHE A 66 -2.67 10.96 -5.98
N ALA A 67 -3.45 10.87 -4.90
CA ALA A 67 -3.10 11.36 -3.56
C ALA A 67 -2.30 10.35 -2.73
N GLY A 68 -2.28 9.09 -3.16
CA GLY A 68 -1.56 8.02 -2.46
C GLY A 68 -1.27 6.80 -3.33
N LEU A 69 -0.32 6.01 -2.86
CA LEU A 69 0.15 4.76 -3.44
C LEU A 69 0.08 3.66 -2.38
N VAL A 70 -0.41 2.48 -2.74
CA VAL A 70 -0.45 1.29 -1.89
C VAL A 70 0.29 0.14 -2.59
N LEU A 71 1.20 -0.50 -1.85
CA LEU A 71 1.95 -1.68 -2.27
C LEU A 71 1.56 -2.86 -1.38
N PRO A 72 0.82 -3.84 -1.89
CA PRO A 72 0.54 -5.07 -1.17
C PRO A 72 1.80 -5.92 -1.06
N GLY A 73 1.84 -6.79 -0.06
CA GLY A 73 2.89 -7.77 0.11
C GLY A 73 2.70 -9.00 -0.76
N GLY A 74 3.16 -10.14 -0.24
CA GLY A 74 3.26 -11.40 -0.97
C GLY A 74 4.60 -11.55 -1.67
N LEU A 75 5.03 -12.80 -1.81
CA LEU A 75 6.22 -13.16 -2.57
C LEU A 75 5.82 -14.11 -3.71
N PRO A 76 6.38 -13.93 -4.92
CA PRO A 76 7.41 -12.96 -5.31
C PRO A 76 6.91 -11.54 -5.62
N GLY A 77 5.65 -11.20 -5.41
CA GLY A 77 5.06 -9.91 -5.78
C GLY A 77 5.87 -8.71 -5.27
N SER A 78 6.23 -8.68 -3.99
CA SER A 78 7.04 -7.59 -3.41
C SER A 78 8.45 -7.54 -4.01
N THR A 79 9.04 -8.68 -4.36
CA THR A 79 10.33 -8.73 -5.06
C THR A 79 10.21 -8.16 -6.47
N ASN A 80 9.16 -8.52 -7.20
CA ASN A 80 8.90 -8.00 -8.54
C ASN A 80 8.70 -6.48 -8.53
N LEU A 81 7.98 -5.96 -7.53
CA LEU A 81 7.83 -4.50 -7.34
C LEU A 81 9.16 -3.83 -7.01
N ARG A 82 9.98 -4.42 -6.13
CA ARG A 82 11.29 -3.89 -5.73
C ARG A 82 12.26 -3.80 -6.91
N ASP A 83 12.24 -4.80 -7.77
CA ASP A 83 13.17 -4.92 -8.90
C ASP A 83 12.75 -4.10 -10.12
N SER A 84 11.55 -3.48 -10.09
CA SER A 84 11.05 -2.58 -11.12
C SER A 84 11.53 -1.13 -10.90
N GLU A 85 12.46 -0.65 -11.70
CA GLU A 85 12.95 0.74 -11.62
C GLU A 85 11.81 1.76 -11.83
N LYS A 86 10.77 1.38 -12.56
CA LYS A 86 9.57 2.19 -12.75
C LYS A 86 8.82 2.37 -11.42
N VAL A 87 8.61 1.29 -10.66
CA VAL A 87 7.98 1.33 -9.34
C VAL A 87 8.83 2.15 -8.38
N ILE A 88 10.14 1.93 -8.35
CA ILE A 88 11.06 2.67 -7.48
C ILE A 88 11.02 4.18 -7.74
N THR A 89 11.07 4.56 -9.01
CA THR A 89 10.96 5.98 -9.41
C THR A 89 9.63 6.59 -8.99
N LEU A 90 8.54 5.85 -9.14
CA LEU A 90 7.19 6.25 -8.79
C LEU A 90 7.05 6.43 -7.27
N VAL A 91 7.55 5.49 -6.48
CA VAL A 91 7.57 5.55 -5.01
C VAL A 91 8.30 6.80 -4.52
N ARG A 92 9.50 7.08 -5.06
CA ARG A 92 10.28 8.29 -4.73
C ARG A 92 9.49 9.56 -5.03
N LYS A 93 8.96 9.70 -6.24
CA LYS A 93 8.19 10.89 -6.66
C LYS A 93 6.96 11.12 -5.77
N MET A 94 6.21 10.08 -5.44
CA MET A 94 5.07 10.19 -4.55
C MET A 94 5.49 10.66 -3.15
N TYR A 95 6.53 10.05 -2.60
CA TYR A 95 7.04 10.39 -1.28
C TYR A 95 7.57 11.84 -1.21
N GLU A 96 8.41 12.24 -2.15
CA GLU A 96 8.99 13.59 -2.23
C GLU A 96 7.92 14.67 -2.42
N SER A 97 6.84 14.34 -3.14
CA SER A 97 5.66 15.21 -3.33
C SER A 97 4.72 15.23 -2.11
N GLN A 98 5.13 14.66 -0.96
CA GLN A 98 4.35 14.57 0.28
C GLN A 98 3.00 13.86 0.11
N ARG A 99 2.88 13.01 -0.89
CA ARG A 99 1.72 12.13 -1.09
C ARG A 99 1.89 10.86 -0.27
N VAL A 100 0.78 10.24 0.11
CA VAL A 100 0.81 9.03 0.94
C VAL A 100 1.46 7.88 0.18
N VAL A 101 2.46 7.25 0.80
CA VAL A 101 3.07 6.00 0.32
C VAL A 101 2.85 4.94 1.37
N ALA A 102 2.22 3.85 0.99
CA ALA A 102 1.86 2.79 1.91
C ALA A 102 2.32 1.42 1.43
N ALA A 103 2.87 0.61 2.34
CA ALA A 103 3.35 -0.75 2.05
C ALA A 103 3.05 -1.70 3.20
N ILE A 104 2.64 -2.92 2.90
CA ILE A 104 2.28 -3.91 3.92
C ILE A 104 3.07 -5.21 3.74
N CYS A 105 3.30 -5.94 4.84
CA CYS A 105 3.88 -7.27 4.87
C CYS A 105 5.32 -7.28 4.32
N ALA A 106 5.57 -7.91 3.17
CA ALA A 106 6.87 -7.94 2.54
C ALA A 106 7.20 -6.66 1.74
N ALA A 107 6.20 -5.84 1.40
CA ALA A 107 6.38 -4.70 0.51
C ALA A 107 7.28 -3.55 1.02
N PRO A 108 7.54 -3.35 2.34
CA PRO A 108 8.50 -2.33 2.78
C PRO A 108 9.92 -2.49 2.20
N ILE A 109 10.31 -3.66 1.68
CA ILE A 109 11.56 -3.83 0.92
C ILE A 109 11.63 -2.92 -0.33
N VAL A 110 10.47 -2.56 -0.88
CA VAL A 110 10.35 -1.63 -2.01
C VAL A 110 10.66 -0.19 -1.55
N LEU A 111 10.21 0.17 -0.36
CA LEU A 111 10.44 1.49 0.24
C LEU A 111 11.92 1.68 0.56
N GLU A 112 12.55 0.64 1.10
CA GLU A 112 13.99 0.62 1.38
C GLU A 112 14.79 0.76 0.07
N ARG A 113 14.49 -0.02 -0.95
CA ARG A 113 15.13 0.07 -2.27
C ARG A 113 14.92 1.47 -2.91
N ALA A 114 13.78 2.12 -2.64
CA ALA A 114 13.53 3.50 -3.04
C ALA A 114 14.33 4.54 -2.23
N GLY A 115 14.95 4.15 -1.12
CA GLY A 115 15.74 5.04 -0.26
C GLY A 115 14.90 6.02 0.56
N ILE A 116 13.64 5.70 0.84
CA ILE A 116 12.71 6.59 1.57
C ILE A 116 12.48 6.17 3.03
N THR A 117 13.19 5.15 3.50
CA THR A 117 13.06 4.61 4.87
C THR A 117 14.13 5.10 5.84
N ALA A 118 15.13 5.84 5.37
CA ALA A 118 16.24 6.30 6.19
C ALA A 118 15.76 7.11 7.40
N ASN A 119 16.07 6.63 8.61
CA ASN A 119 15.63 7.18 9.89
C ASN A 119 14.11 7.23 10.08
N ARG A 120 13.35 6.40 9.35
CA ARG A 120 11.90 6.31 9.46
C ARG A 120 11.48 5.12 10.31
N THR A 121 10.37 5.31 11.01
CA THR A 121 9.70 4.25 11.77
C THR A 121 8.81 3.45 10.84
N VAL A 122 9.07 2.15 10.75
CA VAL A 122 8.35 1.23 9.87
C VAL A 122 8.04 -0.09 10.54
N THR A 123 7.03 -0.77 10.05
CA THR A 123 6.75 -2.17 10.33
C THR A 123 6.57 -2.95 9.03
N GLY A 124 6.60 -4.26 9.10
CA GLY A 124 6.41 -5.16 7.97
C GLY A 124 6.50 -6.61 8.42
N TYR A 125 6.50 -7.53 7.49
CA TYR A 125 6.63 -8.95 7.82
C TYR A 125 8.04 -9.23 8.35
N PRO A 126 8.18 -9.85 9.54
CA PRO A 126 9.49 -9.95 10.23
C PRO A 126 10.61 -10.50 9.37
N SER A 127 10.39 -11.65 8.71
CA SER A 127 11.44 -12.32 7.92
C SER A 127 11.95 -11.56 6.69
N THR A 128 11.23 -10.52 6.26
CA THR A 128 11.61 -9.71 5.09
C THR A 128 12.05 -8.29 5.45
N ASN A 129 11.76 -7.84 6.68
CA ASN A 129 11.98 -6.45 7.10
C ASN A 129 12.95 -6.32 8.28
N GLU A 130 13.11 -7.36 9.09
CA GLU A 130 14.18 -7.40 10.09
C GLU A 130 15.54 -7.38 9.38
N GLY A 131 16.38 -6.43 9.74
CA GLY A 131 17.73 -6.29 9.15
C GLY A 131 17.80 -5.44 7.90
N LEU A 132 16.70 -4.80 7.45
CA LEU A 132 16.78 -3.70 6.49
C LEU A 132 17.58 -2.55 7.10
N ALA A 133 18.43 -1.92 6.28
CA ALA A 133 19.33 -0.87 6.73
C ALA A 133 18.60 0.47 6.94
N ASP A 134 19.16 1.29 7.83
CA ASP A 134 18.82 2.71 7.99
C ASP A 134 17.35 3.03 8.34
N LEU A 135 16.61 2.08 8.95
CA LEU A 135 15.25 2.30 9.42
C LEU A 135 15.05 1.84 10.86
N VAL A 136 14.00 2.32 11.52
CA VAL A 136 13.57 1.85 12.84
C VAL A 136 12.43 0.85 12.66
N TYR A 137 12.76 -0.44 12.71
CA TYR A 137 11.76 -1.52 12.64
C TYR A 137 11.11 -1.74 14.00
N THR A 138 9.79 -1.57 14.10
CA THR A 138 9.05 -1.69 15.37
C THR A 138 8.43 -3.05 15.59
N GLY A 139 8.06 -3.75 14.51
CA GLY A 139 7.28 -4.97 14.62
C GLY A 139 5.82 -4.76 15.08
N GLU A 140 5.37 -3.52 15.19
CA GLU A 140 3.99 -3.18 15.52
C GLU A 140 3.01 -3.59 14.41
N ARG A 141 1.72 -3.58 14.71
CA ARG A 141 0.69 -3.97 13.76
C ARG A 141 0.66 -3.05 12.55
N THR A 142 0.70 -1.73 12.80
CA THR A 142 0.76 -0.69 11.77
C THR A 142 1.60 0.48 12.27
N GLU A 143 2.31 1.13 11.35
CA GLU A 143 3.07 2.34 11.63
C GLU A 143 2.70 3.47 10.66
N ARG A 144 2.81 4.70 11.15
CA ARG A 144 2.71 5.90 10.32
C ARG A 144 3.79 6.89 10.72
N ASP A 145 4.67 7.21 9.78
CA ASP A 145 5.70 8.23 9.92
C ASP A 145 5.52 9.27 8.81
N GLY A 146 4.86 10.38 9.16
CA GLY A 146 4.50 11.43 8.19
C GLY A 146 3.52 10.92 7.12
N ASN A 147 3.97 10.93 5.86
CA ASN A 147 3.23 10.42 4.70
C ASN A 147 3.53 8.95 4.37
N LEU A 148 4.37 8.30 5.18
CA LEU A 148 4.68 6.87 5.06
C LEU A 148 3.77 6.07 5.98
N VAL A 149 3.12 5.02 5.45
CA VAL A 149 2.27 4.10 6.22
C VAL A 149 2.72 2.66 5.96
N THR A 150 2.96 1.90 7.02
CA THR A 150 3.32 0.50 6.88
C THR A 150 2.44 -0.41 7.72
N GLY A 151 2.32 -1.68 7.33
CA GLY A 151 1.54 -2.72 8.02
C GLY A 151 2.29 -4.05 8.08
N LYS A 152 2.03 -4.82 9.13
CA LYS A 152 2.81 -6.04 9.46
C LYS A 152 2.53 -7.21 8.53
N GLY A 153 1.29 -7.40 8.11
CA GLY A 153 0.91 -8.54 7.27
C GLY A 153 -0.60 -8.71 7.12
N PRO A 154 -1.09 -9.81 6.53
CA PRO A 154 -2.49 -9.95 6.10
C PRO A 154 -3.49 -9.81 7.25
N GLY A 155 -3.15 -10.24 8.45
CA GLY A 155 -4.03 -10.11 9.63
C GLY A 155 -4.27 -8.69 10.13
N VAL A 156 -3.62 -7.66 9.54
CA VAL A 156 -3.82 -6.24 9.88
C VAL A 156 -4.29 -5.41 8.67
N THR A 157 -4.69 -6.05 7.58
CA THR A 157 -5.06 -5.38 6.33
C THR A 157 -6.07 -4.25 6.52
N PHE A 158 -7.14 -4.48 7.27
CA PHE A 158 -8.17 -3.46 7.48
C PHE A 158 -7.66 -2.30 8.32
N GLU A 159 -6.90 -2.59 9.38
CA GLU A 159 -6.26 -1.57 10.22
C GLU A 159 -5.28 -0.72 9.41
N PHE A 160 -4.44 -1.37 8.60
CA PHE A 160 -3.54 -0.70 7.67
C PHE A 160 -4.29 0.23 6.70
N ALA A 161 -5.38 -0.25 6.08
CA ALA A 161 -6.18 0.57 5.17
C ALA A 161 -6.83 1.78 5.88
N PHE A 162 -7.25 1.64 7.14
CA PHE A 162 -7.72 2.77 7.95
C PHE A 162 -6.58 3.78 8.23
N ARG A 163 -5.36 3.31 8.50
CA ARG A 163 -4.18 4.19 8.65
C ARG A 163 -3.86 4.94 7.36
N VAL A 164 -3.96 4.28 6.21
CA VAL A 164 -3.84 4.94 4.91
C VAL A 164 -4.91 6.03 4.74
N ALA A 165 -6.15 5.73 5.09
CA ALA A 165 -7.24 6.70 5.02
C ALA A 165 -7.02 7.92 5.94
N GLU A 166 -6.51 7.70 7.16
CA GLU A 166 -6.12 8.78 8.08
C GLU A 166 -5.02 9.65 7.47
N ALA A 167 -4.02 9.05 6.84
CA ALA A 167 -2.95 9.75 6.16
C ALA A 167 -3.44 10.57 4.96
N LEU A 168 -4.49 10.09 4.27
CA LEU A 168 -5.18 10.82 3.20
C LEU A 168 -6.07 11.97 3.70
N GLY A 169 -6.24 12.12 5.03
CA GLY A 169 -7.05 13.16 5.64
C GLY A 169 -8.55 12.81 5.71
N ILE A 170 -8.92 11.55 5.64
CA ILE A 170 -10.31 11.10 5.89
C ILE A 170 -10.60 11.25 7.38
N SER A 171 -11.75 11.80 7.73
CA SER A 171 -12.12 12.06 9.12
C SER A 171 -12.27 10.77 9.93
N GLY A 172 -11.86 10.83 11.20
CA GLY A 172 -12.00 9.70 12.14
C GLY A 172 -13.45 9.25 12.31
N GLU A 173 -14.41 10.17 12.26
CA GLU A 173 -15.85 9.84 12.30
C GLU A 173 -16.24 8.94 11.13
N LYS A 174 -15.86 9.29 9.91
CA LYS A 174 -16.14 8.47 8.72
C LYS A 174 -15.47 7.11 8.78
N ILE A 175 -14.20 7.08 9.23
CA ILE A 175 -13.45 5.83 9.40
C ILE A 175 -14.14 4.93 10.43
N ASN A 176 -14.56 5.48 11.59
CA ASN A 176 -15.26 4.72 12.61
C ASN A 176 -16.61 4.19 12.11
N ALA A 177 -17.36 4.98 11.36
CA ALA A 177 -18.64 4.54 10.78
C ALA A 177 -18.43 3.35 9.83
N VAL A 178 -17.41 3.39 8.97
CA VAL A 178 -17.09 2.27 8.06
C VAL A 178 -16.60 1.05 8.85
N ALA A 179 -15.69 1.23 9.83
CA ALA A 179 -15.19 0.13 10.64
C ALA A 179 -16.33 -0.60 11.39
N ASN A 180 -17.25 0.15 11.99
CA ASN A 180 -18.42 -0.40 12.65
C ASN A 180 -19.32 -1.17 11.67
N GLY A 181 -19.57 -0.63 10.47
CA GLY A 181 -20.34 -1.28 9.41
C GLY A 181 -19.69 -2.55 8.87
N MET A 182 -18.37 -2.67 9.00
CA MET A 182 -17.59 -3.86 8.64
C MET A 182 -17.37 -4.82 9.82
N PHE A 183 -17.86 -4.50 11.01
CA PHE A 183 -17.63 -5.26 12.26
C PHE A 183 -16.14 -5.40 12.62
N VAL A 184 -15.32 -4.44 12.22
CA VAL A 184 -13.90 -4.39 12.54
C VAL A 184 -13.68 -3.58 13.81
N LYS A 185 -13.04 -4.19 14.80
CA LYS A 185 -12.61 -3.47 16.02
C LYS A 185 -11.37 -2.62 15.70
N ARG A 186 -11.43 -1.37 16.11
CA ARG A 186 -10.29 -0.44 16.04
C ARG A 186 -9.67 -0.23 17.40
#